data_163ead2ffc4f946ec9b1b946a520a36f
#
_entry.id   163ead2ffc4f946ec9b1b946a520a36f
#
_cell.length_a   1.000
_cell.length_b   1.000
_cell.length_c   1.000
_cell.angle_alpha   90.00
_cell.angle_beta   90.00
_cell.angle_gamma   90.00
#
_symmetry.space_group_name_H-M   'P 1'
#
loop_
_entity.id
_entity.type
_entity.pdbx_description
1 polymer ?
#
loop_
_entity_poly.entity_id
_entity_poly.type
_entity_poly.pdbx_seq_one_letter_code
_entity_poly.pdbx_strand_id
1 'polypeptide(L)'
;MEPKITLAIPAYNEEKYIGTCLDHAIKNSDGGFFEILVIDNASADKTAEVAAKFPGVRVVREEKKGLTRARQRAFEEMRGDILAFVDADTQMPKGWCETVRDEFAKNGTLAALSGPYVYYDISKYQQFLVKLYWYLLGFPVYFILGYMVVGGNFAIRKSVLEKMKGFDTAIEFYGEDTNVARRAHAFGKVKFSAKFIMYTSGRRLAGQGMLTTSLLYMSNYISEAFFHKPTTQKYTDIR
;
A
#
# COMPACT_ATOMS: atom_id res chain seq x y z
N MET A 1 20.64 13.58 -7.87
CA MET A 1 20.68 12.91 -6.52
C MET A 1 19.69 11.77 -6.54
N GLU A 2 20.04 10.66 -5.93
CA GLU A 2 19.09 9.55 -5.76
C GLU A 2 17.96 9.95 -4.82
N PRO A 3 16.69 9.58 -5.13
CA PRO A 3 15.57 9.93 -4.29
C PRO A 3 15.62 9.18 -2.94
N LYS A 4 15.43 9.90 -1.84
CA LYS A 4 15.34 9.35 -0.49
C LYS A 4 13.96 8.71 -0.29
N ILE A 5 13.92 7.42 0.06
CA ILE A 5 12.68 6.67 0.22
C ILE A 5 12.35 6.54 1.70
N THR A 6 11.18 7.06 2.12
CA THR A 6 10.53 6.72 3.39
C THR A 6 9.63 5.52 3.16
N LEU A 7 9.91 4.39 3.82
CA LEU A 7 8.97 3.28 3.90
C LEU A 7 8.01 3.53 5.05
N ALA A 8 6.71 3.53 4.79
CA ALA A 8 5.66 3.66 5.80
C ALA A 8 4.81 2.39 5.88
N ILE A 9 4.59 1.91 7.09
CA ILE A 9 3.82 0.71 7.40
C ILE A 9 2.68 1.10 8.33
N PRO A 10 1.47 1.37 7.82
CA PRO A 10 0.28 1.53 8.65
C PRO A 10 -0.05 0.21 9.35
N ALA A 11 -0.19 0.22 10.67
CA ALA A 11 -0.44 -0.97 11.46
C ALA A 11 -1.57 -0.73 12.47
N TYR A 12 -2.51 -1.66 12.55
CA TYR A 12 -3.57 -1.68 13.55
C TYR A 12 -3.82 -3.11 14.01
N ASN A 13 -3.48 -3.44 15.26
CA ASN A 13 -3.57 -4.78 15.85
C ASN A 13 -2.84 -5.86 15.00
N GLU A 14 -1.57 -5.63 14.71
CA GLU A 14 -0.74 -6.47 13.85
C GLU A 14 0.47 -7.08 14.60
N GLU A 15 0.37 -7.28 15.91
CA GLU A 15 1.48 -7.82 16.75
C GLU A 15 2.07 -9.12 16.22
N LYS A 16 1.25 -9.96 15.53
CA LYS A 16 1.66 -11.25 14.97
C LYS A 16 2.43 -11.14 13.66
N TYR A 17 2.24 -10.05 12.92
CA TYR A 17 2.75 -9.92 11.54
C TYR A 17 3.82 -8.85 11.39
N ILE A 18 3.72 -7.74 12.14
CA ILE A 18 4.58 -6.57 11.97
C ILE A 18 6.08 -6.92 12.10
N GLY A 19 6.44 -7.85 12.97
CA GLY A 19 7.84 -8.29 13.13
C GLY A 19 8.39 -8.94 11.86
N THR A 20 7.63 -9.87 11.26
CA THR A 20 8.01 -10.53 9.99
C THR A 20 8.06 -9.54 8.83
N CYS A 21 7.10 -8.60 8.77
CA CYS A 21 7.09 -7.54 7.76
C CYS A 21 8.37 -6.68 7.84
N LEU A 22 8.74 -6.22 9.03
CA LEU A 22 9.95 -5.42 9.26
C LEU A 22 11.22 -6.20 8.94
N ASP A 23 11.30 -7.47 9.34
CA ASP A 23 12.42 -8.35 8.99
C ASP A 23 12.66 -8.42 7.49
N HIS A 24 11.59 -8.66 6.71
CA HIS A 24 11.68 -8.70 5.25
C HIS A 24 12.05 -7.35 4.65
N ALA A 25 11.44 -6.26 5.13
CA ALA A 25 11.74 -4.92 4.65
C ALA A 25 13.20 -4.53 4.88
N ILE A 26 13.74 -4.79 6.07
CA ILE A 26 15.12 -4.47 6.42
C ILE A 26 16.11 -5.35 5.64
N LYS A 27 15.91 -6.69 5.65
CA LYS A 27 16.81 -7.64 5.01
C LYS A 27 16.84 -7.52 3.49
N ASN A 28 15.70 -7.21 2.86
CA ASN A 28 15.56 -7.23 1.41
C ASN A 28 15.69 -5.84 0.76
N SER A 29 15.93 -4.78 1.54
CA SER A 29 16.19 -3.43 1.02
C SER A 29 17.68 -3.10 0.86
N ASP A 30 18.57 -3.94 1.42
CA ASP A 30 20.03 -3.71 1.43
C ASP A 30 20.39 -2.29 1.94
N GLY A 31 19.69 -1.82 2.99
CA GLY A 31 19.86 -0.47 3.53
C GLY A 31 19.34 0.65 2.64
N GLY A 32 18.54 0.33 1.64
CA GLY A 32 18.07 1.27 0.63
C GLY A 32 16.99 2.25 1.08
N PHE A 33 16.39 2.08 2.25
CA PHE A 33 15.47 3.06 2.81
C PHE A 33 16.21 4.16 3.56
N PHE A 34 15.80 5.41 3.32
CA PHE A 34 16.28 6.56 4.09
C PHE A 34 15.74 6.54 5.53
N GLU A 35 14.48 6.09 5.70
CA GLU A 35 13.86 5.79 6.98
C GLU A 35 12.78 4.72 6.84
N ILE A 36 12.50 4.01 7.95
CA ILE A 36 11.36 3.09 8.07
C ILE A 36 10.45 3.65 9.18
N LEU A 37 9.20 3.86 8.83
CA LEU A 37 8.18 4.50 9.66
C LEU A 37 7.01 3.54 9.86
N VAL A 38 6.75 3.13 11.10
CA VAL A 38 5.55 2.39 11.46
C VAL A 38 4.54 3.37 12.05
N ILE A 39 3.36 3.45 11.44
CA ILE A 39 2.24 4.23 11.98
C ILE A 39 1.32 3.29 12.76
N ASP A 40 1.44 3.30 14.07
CA ASP A 40 0.54 2.58 14.96
C ASP A 40 -0.81 3.31 15.04
N ASN A 41 -1.80 2.79 14.33
CA ASN A 41 -3.10 3.41 14.19
C ASN A 41 -4.08 3.01 15.30
N ALA A 42 -3.79 3.45 16.52
CA ALA A 42 -4.58 3.17 17.72
C ALA A 42 -4.69 1.67 18.05
N SER A 43 -3.61 0.90 17.90
CA SER A 43 -3.60 -0.52 18.31
C SER A 43 -3.81 -0.69 19.81
N ALA A 44 -4.52 -1.77 20.15
CA ALA A 44 -4.75 -2.20 21.52
C ALA A 44 -3.87 -3.39 21.94
N ASP A 45 -3.16 -3.98 21.00
CA ASP A 45 -2.20 -5.08 21.18
C ASP A 45 -0.76 -4.56 21.28
N LYS A 46 0.22 -5.46 21.19
CA LYS A 46 1.65 -5.13 21.28
C LYS A 46 2.28 -4.70 19.96
N THR A 47 1.51 -4.26 18.97
CA THR A 47 2.01 -3.85 17.65
C THR A 47 3.15 -2.85 17.74
N ALA A 48 2.94 -1.74 18.49
CA ALA A 48 3.94 -0.69 18.66
C ALA A 48 5.20 -1.19 19.40
N GLU A 49 5.01 -2.02 20.43
CA GLU A 49 6.11 -2.60 21.22
C GLU A 49 6.97 -3.53 20.36
N VAL A 50 6.34 -4.35 19.51
CA VAL A 50 7.07 -5.26 18.59
C VAL A 50 7.85 -4.45 17.57
N ALA A 51 7.24 -3.44 16.96
CA ALA A 51 7.90 -2.59 15.96
C ALA A 51 9.09 -1.81 16.56
N ALA A 52 8.95 -1.31 17.77
CA ALA A 52 10.00 -0.54 18.45
C ALA A 52 11.28 -1.36 18.79
N LYS A 53 11.22 -2.70 18.71
CA LYS A 53 12.40 -3.56 18.92
C LYS A 53 13.37 -3.56 17.73
N PHE A 54 12.94 -3.06 16.57
CA PHE A 54 13.76 -3.05 15.36
C PHE A 54 14.61 -1.78 15.30
N PRO A 55 15.97 -1.91 15.29
CA PRO A 55 16.84 -0.76 15.20
C PRO A 55 16.58 0.05 13.92
N GLY A 56 16.53 1.38 14.05
CA GLY A 56 16.30 2.29 12.92
C GLY A 56 14.84 2.42 12.48
N VAL A 57 13.92 1.71 13.11
CA VAL A 57 12.49 1.86 12.88
C VAL A 57 11.93 2.97 13.79
N ARG A 58 11.25 3.93 13.22
CA ARG A 58 10.54 4.99 13.95
C ARG A 58 9.06 4.66 14.04
N VAL A 59 8.56 4.52 15.26
CA VAL A 59 7.14 4.27 15.51
C VAL A 59 6.46 5.58 15.86
N VAL A 60 5.35 5.87 15.18
CA VAL A 60 4.51 7.06 15.41
C VAL A 60 3.08 6.60 15.63
N ARG A 61 2.47 7.13 16.68
CA ARG A 61 1.07 6.81 16.99
C ARG A 61 0.11 7.78 16.27
N GLU A 62 -0.93 7.21 15.68
CA GLU A 62 -2.10 7.93 15.19
C GLU A 62 -3.32 7.52 16.02
N GLU A 63 -3.86 8.45 16.77
CA GLU A 63 -4.94 8.18 17.75
C GLU A 63 -6.31 7.93 17.10
N LYS A 64 -6.51 8.50 15.91
CA LYS A 64 -7.78 8.34 15.19
C LYS A 64 -7.72 7.13 14.27
N LYS A 65 -8.47 6.07 14.58
CA LYS A 65 -8.55 4.87 13.75
C LYS A 65 -8.97 5.21 12.31
N GLY A 66 -8.30 4.60 11.33
CA GLY A 66 -8.60 4.72 9.90
C GLY A 66 -7.32 4.61 9.05
N LEU A 67 -7.36 3.77 8.01
CA LEU A 67 -6.19 3.54 7.15
C LEU A 67 -5.69 4.82 6.48
N THR A 68 -6.61 5.63 5.97
CA THR A 68 -6.27 6.92 5.32
C THR A 68 -5.70 7.93 6.32
N ARG A 69 -6.12 7.89 7.59
CA ARG A 69 -5.53 8.69 8.66
C ARG A 69 -4.10 8.27 8.97
N ALA A 70 -3.86 6.97 9.06
CA ALA A 70 -2.50 6.46 9.23
C ALA A 70 -1.59 6.84 8.04
N ARG A 71 -2.11 6.79 6.81
CA ARG A 71 -1.36 7.25 5.63
C ARG A 71 -1.14 8.75 5.61
N GLN A 72 -2.13 9.53 6.02
CA GLN A 72 -1.96 10.99 6.18
C GLN A 72 -0.89 11.30 7.23
N ARG A 73 -0.91 10.61 8.37
CA ARG A 73 0.12 10.74 9.40
C ARG A 73 1.50 10.38 8.86
N ALA A 74 1.62 9.32 8.06
CA ALA A 74 2.88 8.96 7.43
C ALA A 74 3.40 10.06 6.49
N PHE A 75 2.52 10.71 5.74
CA PHE A 75 2.88 11.85 4.88
C PHE A 75 3.37 13.04 5.71
N GLU A 76 2.73 13.35 6.82
CA GLU A 76 3.13 14.46 7.71
C GLU A 76 4.48 14.21 8.38
N GLU A 77 4.80 12.94 8.66
CA GLU A 77 6.02 12.52 9.36
C GLU A 77 7.20 12.17 8.44
N MET A 78 6.95 11.94 7.14
CA MET A 78 8.00 11.52 6.21
C MET A 78 9.10 12.56 6.03
N ARG A 79 10.34 12.08 5.91
CA ARG A 79 11.53 12.91 5.69
C ARG A 79 12.17 12.71 4.32
N GLY A 80 11.75 11.67 3.59
CA GLY A 80 12.24 11.36 2.25
C GLY A 80 11.54 12.12 1.14
N ASP A 81 11.95 11.87 -0.10
CA ASP A 81 11.38 12.46 -1.33
C ASP A 81 10.24 11.61 -1.88
N ILE A 82 10.27 10.30 -1.58
CA ILE A 82 9.31 9.28 -1.98
C ILE A 82 8.72 8.65 -0.73
N LEU A 83 7.39 8.57 -0.65
CA LEU A 83 6.68 7.83 0.37
C LEU A 83 6.22 6.49 -0.21
N ALA A 84 6.75 5.41 0.33
CA ALA A 84 6.43 4.05 -0.08
C ALA A 84 5.60 3.37 1.00
N PHE A 85 4.53 2.67 0.61
CA PHE A 85 3.63 1.98 1.53
C PHE A 85 3.63 0.48 1.31
N VAL A 86 3.67 -0.25 2.43
CA VAL A 86 3.40 -1.68 2.49
C VAL A 86 2.47 -1.97 3.68
N ASP A 87 1.65 -3.02 3.57
CA ASP A 87 0.80 -3.44 4.69
C ASP A 87 1.62 -4.20 5.73
N ALA A 88 1.17 -4.21 6.99
CA ALA A 88 1.88 -4.82 8.11
C ALA A 88 1.98 -6.36 8.05
N ASP A 89 1.21 -7.00 7.18
CA ASP A 89 1.23 -8.45 6.92
C ASP A 89 1.90 -8.83 5.60
N THR A 90 2.78 -7.95 5.09
CA THR A 90 3.51 -8.20 3.85
C THR A 90 4.93 -8.75 4.08
N GLN A 91 5.44 -9.41 3.05
CA GLN A 91 6.82 -9.88 2.98
C GLN A 91 7.47 -9.29 1.71
N MET A 92 8.25 -8.26 1.89
CA MET A 92 8.90 -7.54 0.79
C MET A 92 9.89 -8.46 0.06
N PRO A 93 9.80 -8.58 -1.29
CA PRO A 93 10.81 -9.31 -2.06
C PRO A 93 12.11 -8.50 -2.20
N LYS A 94 13.21 -9.19 -2.50
CA LYS A 94 14.48 -8.55 -2.90
C LYS A 94 14.28 -7.69 -4.15
N GLY A 95 15.01 -6.57 -4.23
CA GLY A 95 14.96 -5.65 -5.37
C GLY A 95 13.73 -4.71 -5.39
N TRP A 96 12.82 -4.84 -4.42
CA TRP A 96 11.64 -3.97 -4.37
C TRP A 96 12.04 -2.49 -4.13
N CYS A 97 12.88 -2.23 -3.14
CA CYS A 97 13.38 -0.89 -2.83
C CYS A 97 14.21 -0.30 -3.99
N GLU A 98 15.08 -1.11 -4.60
CA GLU A 98 15.85 -0.75 -5.78
C GLU A 98 14.94 -0.37 -6.95
N THR A 99 13.89 -1.16 -7.20
CA THR A 99 12.89 -0.85 -8.23
C THR A 99 12.23 0.51 -8.00
N VAL A 100 11.84 0.84 -6.76
CA VAL A 100 11.30 2.17 -6.43
C VAL A 100 12.32 3.25 -6.76
N ARG A 101 13.55 3.11 -6.27
CA ARG A 101 14.62 4.08 -6.50
C ARG A 101 14.85 4.33 -7.99
N ASP A 102 15.02 3.25 -8.74
CA ASP A 102 15.31 3.28 -10.17
C ASP A 102 14.18 3.94 -10.99
N GLU A 103 12.95 3.54 -10.73
CA GLU A 103 11.80 4.08 -11.46
C GLU A 103 11.61 5.57 -11.22
N PHE A 104 11.77 6.02 -10.00
CA PHE A 104 11.63 7.44 -9.68
C PHE A 104 12.84 8.27 -10.07
N ALA A 105 14.05 7.71 -10.11
CA ALA A 105 15.24 8.39 -10.60
C ALA A 105 15.20 8.57 -12.12
N LYS A 106 14.79 7.53 -12.86
CA LYS A 106 14.75 7.52 -14.34
C LYS A 106 13.60 8.35 -14.92
N ASN A 107 12.52 8.56 -14.17
CA ASN A 107 11.31 9.21 -14.69
C ASN A 107 10.84 10.35 -13.78
N GLY A 108 11.21 11.57 -14.12
CA GLY A 108 10.84 12.78 -13.39
C GLY A 108 9.33 13.06 -13.35
N THR A 109 8.55 12.54 -14.33
CA THR A 109 7.08 12.71 -14.39
C THR A 109 6.31 11.60 -13.70
N LEU A 110 7.00 10.58 -13.14
CA LEU A 110 6.36 9.51 -12.40
C LEU A 110 5.78 10.04 -11.09
N ALA A 111 4.46 10.06 -10.97
CA ALA A 111 3.74 10.46 -9.76
C ALA A 111 3.70 9.33 -8.74
N ALA A 112 3.30 8.13 -9.19
CA ALA A 112 3.23 6.94 -8.35
C ALA A 112 3.62 5.67 -9.12
N LEU A 113 4.12 4.67 -8.37
CA LEU A 113 4.42 3.32 -8.82
C LEU A 113 3.63 2.35 -7.96
N SER A 114 3.01 1.34 -8.56
CA SER A 114 2.33 0.25 -7.86
C SER A 114 2.40 -1.05 -8.65
N GLY A 115 1.94 -2.13 -8.05
CA GLY A 115 1.90 -3.44 -8.67
C GLY A 115 1.04 -4.43 -7.89
N PRO A 116 0.83 -5.64 -8.43
CA PRO A 116 -0.08 -6.62 -7.87
C PRO A 116 0.45 -7.28 -6.60
N TYR A 117 -0.46 -7.82 -5.79
CA TYR A 117 -0.16 -8.75 -4.71
C TYR A 117 0.03 -10.18 -5.21
N VAL A 118 0.91 -10.90 -4.50
CA VAL A 118 1.02 -12.35 -4.53
C VAL A 118 0.75 -12.87 -3.11
N TYR A 119 -0.29 -13.67 -2.94
CA TYR A 119 -0.66 -14.19 -1.62
C TYR A 119 0.19 -15.42 -1.27
N TYR A 120 0.88 -15.40 -0.10
CA TYR A 120 1.82 -16.47 0.26
C TYR A 120 1.18 -17.63 1.02
N ASP A 121 -0.02 -17.46 1.58
CA ASP A 121 -0.69 -18.40 2.50
C ASP A 121 -2.04 -18.93 1.96
N ILE A 122 -2.28 -18.86 0.65
CA ILE A 122 -3.43 -19.45 -0.02
C ILE A 122 -3.02 -20.64 -0.91
N SER A 123 -4.00 -21.47 -1.28
CA SER A 123 -3.74 -22.62 -2.15
C SER A 123 -3.22 -22.22 -3.55
N LYS A 124 -2.47 -23.12 -4.21
CA LYS A 124 -1.99 -22.90 -5.58
C LYS A 124 -3.12 -22.60 -6.57
N TYR A 125 -4.27 -23.23 -6.39
CA TYR A 125 -5.45 -22.97 -7.20
C TYR A 125 -5.97 -21.54 -7.01
N GLN A 126 -6.06 -21.06 -5.78
CA GLN A 126 -6.44 -19.68 -5.48
C GLN A 126 -5.41 -18.66 -6.02
N GLN A 127 -4.10 -18.96 -5.90
CA GLN A 127 -3.05 -18.14 -6.50
C GLN A 127 -3.22 -18.03 -8.02
N PHE A 128 -3.56 -19.15 -8.69
CA PHE A 128 -3.84 -19.14 -10.13
C PHE A 128 -5.06 -18.27 -10.47
N LEU A 129 -6.15 -18.35 -9.70
CA LEU A 129 -7.33 -17.51 -9.90
C LEU A 129 -7.02 -16.01 -9.71
N VAL A 130 -6.22 -15.66 -8.69
CA VAL A 130 -5.76 -14.28 -8.48
C VAL A 130 -4.91 -13.80 -9.66
N LYS A 131 -4.00 -14.64 -10.15
CA LYS A 131 -3.20 -14.32 -11.35
C LYS A 131 -4.09 -14.09 -12.57
N LEU A 132 -5.08 -14.95 -12.78
CA LEU A 132 -6.04 -14.82 -13.87
C LEU A 132 -6.86 -13.53 -13.76
N TYR A 133 -7.31 -13.17 -12.54
CA TYR A 133 -7.97 -11.89 -12.27
C TYR A 133 -7.11 -10.69 -12.69
N TRP A 134 -5.83 -10.66 -12.36
CA TRP A 134 -4.94 -9.58 -12.76
C TRP A 134 -4.82 -9.48 -14.28
N TYR A 135 -4.66 -10.61 -14.98
CA TYR A 135 -4.51 -10.61 -16.44
C TYR A 135 -5.80 -10.26 -17.17
N LEU A 136 -6.95 -10.75 -16.72
CA LEU A 136 -8.21 -10.56 -17.42
C LEU A 136 -8.94 -9.27 -17.04
N LEU A 137 -8.71 -8.74 -15.86
CA LEU A 137 -9.40 -7.56 -15.34
C LEU A 137 -8.45 -6.45 -14.91
N GLY A 138 -7.50 -6.72 -14.02
CA GLY A 138 -6.67 -5.68 -13.44
C GLY A 138 -5.86 -4.91 -14.49
N PHE A 139 -5.08 -5.59 -15.33
CA PHE A 139 -4.30 -4.92 -16.37
C PHE A 139 -5.15 -4.26 -17.46
N PRO A 140 -6.20 -4.90 -18.03
CA PRO A 140 -7.09 -4.21 -18.96
C PRO A 140 -7.71 -2.93 -18.39
N VAL A 141 -8.17 -2.96 -17.16
CA VAL A 141 -8.72 -1.77 -16.48
C VAL A 141 -7.65 -0.69 -16.32
N TYR A 142 -6.44 -1.07 -15.89
CA TYR A 142 -5.32 -0.11 -15.83
C TYR A 142 -5.04 0.54 -17.18
N PHE A 143 -5.02 -0.23 -18.28
CA PHE A 143 -4.78 0.31 -19.62
C PHE A 143 -5.89 1.25 -20.10
N ILE A 144 -7.14 1.00 -19.70
CA ILE A 144 -8.28 1.87 -20.03
C ILE A 144 -8.23 3.18 -19.25
N LEU A 145 -8.01 3.11 -17.93
CA LEU A 145 -8.05 4.27 -17.04
C LEU A 145 -6.72 5.05 -16.98
N GLY A 146 -5.60 4.39 -17.28
CA GLY A 146 -4.26 4.99 -17.19
C GLY A 146 -3.70 5.09 -15.78
N TYR A 147 -4.42 4.64 -14.74
CA TYR A 147 -3.97 4.64 -13.36
C TYR A 147 -4.50 3.44 -12.58
N MET A 148 -3.70 2.94 -11.65
CA MET A 148 -4.07 1.92 -10.66
C MET A 148 -3.05 1.92 -9.52
N VAL A 149 -3.54 1.79 -8.29
CA VAL A 149 -2.73 1.58 -7.08
C VAL A 149 -3.33 0.42 -6.29
N VAL A 150 -2.48 -0.39 -5.69
CA VAL A 150 -2.82 -1.39 -4.69
C VAL A 150 -2.30 -0.88 -3.34
N GLY A 151 -3.19 -0.74 -2.39
CA GLY A 151 -2.98 0.05 -1.19
C GLY A 151 -1.76 -0.31 -0.33
N GLY A 152 -1.42 -1.57 -0.21
CA GLY A 152 -0.21 -2.02 0.51
C GLY A 152 0.97 -2.38 -0.41
N ASN A 153 1.01 -1.85 -1.65
CA ASN A 153 2.13 -1.99 -2.57
C ASN A 153 2.24 -0.81 -3.51
N PHE A 154 2.60 0.36 -2.98
CA PHE A 154 2.83 1.52 -3.84
C PHE A 154 3.86 2.49 -3.25
N ALA A 155 4.40 3.33 -4.13
CA ALA A 155 5.25 4.46 -3.80
C ALA A 155 4.76 5.71 -4.54
N ILE A 156 4.83 6.88 -3.90
CA ILE A 156 4.34 8.15 -4.43
C ILE A 156 5.31 9.29 -4.09
N ARG A 157 5.47 10.26 -5.00
CA ARG A 157 6.31 11.44 -4.74
C ARG A 157 5.70 12.32 -3.65
N LYS A 158 6.54 12.82 -2.75
CA LYS A 158 6.16 13.84 -1.77
C LYS A 158 5.53 15.06 -2.43
N SER A 159 6.14 15.57 -3.48
CA SER A 159 5.63 16.73 -4.22
C SER A 159 4.26 16.51 -4.87
N VAL A 160 3.89 15.28 -5.20
CA VAL A 160 2.54 14.92 -5.66
C VAL A 160 1.56 14.91 -4.49
N LEU A 161 1.94 14.33 -3.36
CA LEU A 161 1.11 14.37 -2.14
C LEU A 161 0.85 15.82 -1.67
N GLU A 162 1.85 16.69 -1.75
CA GLU A 162 1.70 18.13 -1.44
C GLU A 162 0.64 18.78 -2.35
N LYS A 163 0.73 18.53 -3.68
CA LYS A 163 -0.24 19.05 -4.65
C LYS A 163 -1.64 18.47 -4.45
N MET A 164 -1.72 17.20 -4.04
CA MET A 164 -2.98 16.53 -3.68
C MET A 164 -3.56 17.02 -2.35
N LYS A 165 -2.80 17.78 -1.55
CA LYS A 165 -3.11 18.14 -0.16
C LYS A 165 -3.30 16.89 0.72
N GLY A 166 -2.43 15.90 0.55
CA GLY A 166 -2.43 14.65 1.29
C GLY A 166 -3.51 13.65 0.87
N PHE A 167 -3.80 12.73 1.78
CA PHE A 167 -4.81 11.68 1.62
C PHE A 167 -6.20 12.17 1.98
N ASP A 168 -7.24 11.60 1.36
CA ASP A 168 -8.64 11.89 1.69
C ASP A 168 -9.05 11.09 2.93
N THR A 169 -9.00 11.73 4.09
CA THR A 169 -9.33 11.10 5.37
C THR A 169 -10.83 10.91 5.62
N ALA A 170 -11.69 11.33 4.70
CA ALA A 170 -13.12 11.01 4.74
C ALA A 170 -13.40 9.58 4.25
N ILE A 171 -12.47 8.96 3.50
CA ILE A 171 -12.55 7.57 3.07
C ILE A 171 -11.88 6.71 4.14
N GLU A 172 -12.64 5.85 4.82
CA GLU A 172 -12.09 5.02 5.89
C GLU A 172 -11.18 3.89 5.36
N PHE A 173 -11.60 3.18 4.32
CA PHE A 173 -10.88 2.01 3.80
C PHE A 173 -11.12 1.72 2.31
N TYR A 174 -12.34 1.30 1.91
CA TYR A 174 -12.59 0.87 0.54
C TYR A 174 -12.53 2.01 -0.47
N GLY A 175 -11.86 1.79 -1.60
CA GLY A 175 -11.72 2.79 -2.67
C GLY A 175 -10.63 3.83 -2.41
N GLU A 176 -9.93 3.78 -1.27
CA GLU A 176 -8.90 4.76 -0.91
C GLU A 176 -7.69 4.70 -1.87
N ASP A 177 -7.30 3.51 -2.30
CA ASP A 177 -6.22 3.27 -3.26
C ASP A 177 -6.57 3.80 -4.66
N THR A 178 -7.83 3.62 -5.09
CA THR A 178 -8.36 4.19 -6.33
C THR A 178 -8.40 5.72 -6.27
N ASN A 179 -8.82 6.28 -5.13
CA ASN A 179 -8.82 7.73 -4.89
C ASN A 179 -7.39 8.30 -4.99
N VAL A 180 -6.43 7.66 -4.34
CA VAL A 180 -5.01 8.04 -4.43
C VAL A 180 -4.51 7.97 -5.87
N ALA A 181 -4.78 6.86 -6.58
CA ALA A 181 -4.35 6.68 -7.97
C ALA A 181 -4.91 7.77 -8.89
N ARG A 182 -6.21 8.02 -8.83
CA ARG A 182 -6.91 9.03 -9.64
C ARG A 182 -6.37 10.44 -9.36
N ARG A 183 -6.23 10.81 -8.08
CA ARG A 183 -5.73 12.14 -7.69
C ARG A 183 -4.27 12.34 -8.07
N ALA A 184 -3.43 11.31 -7.90
CA ALA A 184 -2.03 11.35 -8.31
C ALA A 184 -1.86 11.46 -9.83
N HIS A 185 -2.74 10.80 -10.60
CA HIS A 185 -2.73 10.83 -12.07
C HIS A 185 -2.92 12.24 -12.64
N ALA A 186 -3.61 13.12 -11.93
CA ALA A 186 -3.74 14.54 -12.33
C ALA A 186 -2.40 15.31 -12.28
N PHE A 187 -1.39 14.80 -11.59
CA PHE A 187 -0.10 15.47 -11.40
C PHE A 187 1.09 14.73 -12.02
N GLY A 188 0.85 13.59 -12.67
CA GLY A 188 1.89 12.83 -13.35
C GLY A 188 1.48 11.39 -13.64
N LYS A 189 2.42 10.62 -14.21
CA LYS A 189 2.16 9.22 -14.57
C LYS A 189 2.00 8.34 -13.33
N VAL A 190 0.93 7.58 -13.28
CA VAL A 190 0.76 6.47 -12.32
C VAL A 190 1.11 5.16 -13.05
N LYS A 191 2.22 4.52 -12.68
CA LYS A 191 2.69 3.28 -13.30
C LYS A 191 2.23 2.09 -12.49
N PHE A 192 1.51 1.16 -13.11
CA PHE A 192 1.22 -0.15 -12.54
C PHE A 192 2.04 -1.20 -13.25
N SER A 193 2.90 -1.92 -12.52
CA SER A 193 3.88 -2.85 -13.09
C SER A 193 3.68 -4.27 -12.60
N ALA A 194 3.49 -5.22 -13.52
CA ALA A 194 3.39 -6.66 -13.21
C ALA A 194 4.65 -7.23 -12.51
N LYS A 195 5.80 -6.55 -12.63
CA LYS A 195 7.06 -6.95 -12.01
C LYS A 195 7.25 -6.37 -10.61
N PHE A 196 6.48 -5.34 -10.25
CA PHE A 196 6.53 -4.70 -8.93
C PHE A 196 5.56 -5.38 -7.97
N ILE A 197 5.86 -6.64 -7.62
CA ILE A 197 5.02 -7.48 -6.77
C ILE A 197 5.31 -7.25 -5.28
N MET A 198 4.30 -7.52 -4.43
CA MET A 198 4.44 -7.64 -2.99
C MET A 198 3.79 -8.94 -2.52
N TYR A 199 4.47 -9.67 -1.65
CA TYR A 199 3.86 -10.83 -1.01
C TYR A 199 3.03 -10.38 0.19
N THR A 200 1.76 -10.85 0.29
CA THR A 200 0.84 -10.47 1.36
C THR A 200 0.05 -11.67 1.86
N SER A 201 -0.53 -11.56 3.06
CA SER A 201 -1.41 -12.59 3.60
C SER A 201 -2.76 -12.62 2.90
N GLY A 202 -3.26 -13.83 2.63
CA GLY A 202 -4.60 -14.08 2.10
C GLY A 202 -5.69 -14.14 3.18
N ARG A 203 -5.39 -13.79 4.44
CA ARG A 203 -6.34 -13.88 5.57
C ARG A 203 -7.69 -13.23 5.28
N ARG A 204 -7.72 -12.12 4.53
CA ARG A 204 -8.97 -11.47 4.12
C ARG A 204 -9.75 -12.33 3.13
N LEU A 205 -9.07 -12.95 2.18
CA LEU A 205 -9.71 -13.87 1.23
C LEU A 205 -10.26 -15.11 1.95
N ALA A 206 -9.55 -15.59 2.97
CA ALA A 206 -9.99 -16.71 3.79
C ALA A 206 -11.19 -16.36 4.69
N GLY A 207 -11.18 -15.17 5.31
CA GLY A 207 -12.22 -14.72 6.26
C GLY A 207 -13.54 -14.30 5.60
N GLN A 208 -13.49 -13.58 4.48
CA GLN A 208 -14.70 -13.09 3.77
C GLN A 208 -15.08 -13.94 2.55
N GLY A 209 -14.21 -14.87 2.13
CA GLY A 209 -14.35 -15.58 0.87
C GLY A 209 -13.85 -14.79 -0.34
N MET A 210 -13.22 -15.52 -1.28
CA MET A 210 -12.57 -14.90 -2.44
C MET A 210 -13.55 -14.13 -3.32
N LEU A 211 -14.72 -14.71 -3.63
CA LEU A 211 -15.71 -14.08 -4.52
C LEU A 211 -16.27 -12.80 -3.90
N THR A 212 -16.68 -12.86 -2.63
CA THR A 212 -17.23 -11.70 -1.91
C THR A 212 -16.22 -10.57 -1.84
N THR A 213 -14.97 -10.89 -1.48
CA THR A 213 -13.89 -9.89 -1.42
C THR A 213 -13.62 -9.27 -2.78
N SER A 214 -13.54 -10.08 -3.84
CA SER A 214 -13.30 -9.59 -5.21
C SER A 214 -14.42 -8.68 -5.70
N LEU A 215 -15.68 -9.04 -5.49
CA LEU A 215 -16.83 -8.21 -5.86
C LEU A 215 -16.87 -6.89 -5.07
N LEU A 216 -16.56 -6.95 -3.78
CA LEU A 216 -16.52 -5.77 -2.91
C LEU A 216 -15.44 -4.78 -3.36
N TYR A 217 -14.22 -5.27 -3.62
CA TYR A 217 -13.14 -4.41 -4.13
C TYR A 217 -13.45 -3.85 -5.52
N MET A 218 -13.99 -4.68 -6.42
CA MET A 218 -14.34 -4.24 -7.77
C MET A 218 -15.45 -3.18 -7.76
N SER A 219 -16.51 -3.37 -6.98
CA SER A 219 -17.60 -2.39 -6.88
C SER A 219 -17.12 -1.04 -6.34
N ASN A 220 -16.27 -1.05 -5.30
CA ASN A 220 -15.68 0.16 -4.76
C ASN A 220 -14.69 0.82 -5.73
N TYR A 221 -13.89 0.01 -6.45
CA TYR A 221 -12.99 0.51 -7.47
C TYR A 221 -13.75 1.24 -8.59
N ILE A 222 -14.78 0.61 -9.17
CA ILE A 222 -15.61 1.19 -10.23
C ILE A 222 -16.30 2.46 -9.71
N SER A 223 -16.91 2.39 -8.52
CA SER A 223 -17.60 3.53 -7.94
C SER A 223 -16.68 4.73 -7.71
N GLU A 224 -15.51 4.51 -7.12
CA GLU A 224 -14.54 5.60 -6.90
C GLU A 224 -13.97 6.14 -8.22
N ALA A 225 -13.70 5.27 -9.20
CA ALA A 225 -13.15 5.68 -10.49
C ALA A 225 -14.11 6.59 -11.28
N PHE A 226 -15.41 6.28 -11.29
CA PHE A 226 -16.39 6.98 -12.11
C PHE A 226 -17.28 7.98 -11.35
N PHE A 227 -17.60 7.69 -10.07
CA PHE A 227 -18.51 8.53 -9.27
C PHE A 227 -17.78 9.27 -8.13
N HIS A 228 -16.47 9.03 -7.94
CA HIS A 228 -15.64 9.68 -6.93
C HIS A 228 -16.13 9.44 -5.49
N LYS A 229 -16.77 8.31 -5.26
CA LYS A 229 -17.29 7.88 -3.95
C LYS A 229 -17.24 6.35 -3.85
N PRO A 230 -16.74 5.77 -2.75
CA PRO A 230 -16.85 4.34 -2.52
C PRO A 230 -18.31 3.94 -2.28
N THR A 231 -18.69 2.73 -2.72
CA THR A 231 -20.02 2.16 -2.42
C THR A 231 -20.14 1.72 -0.97
N THR A 232 -19.03 1.31 -0.36
CA THR A 232 -18.97 0.78 1.00
C THR A 232 -18.30 1.79 1.92
N GLN A 233 -19.06 2.31 2.88
CA GLN A 233 -18.55 3.30 3.83
C GLN A 233 -17.94 2.69 5.09
N LYS A 234 -18.39 1.48 5.50
CA LYS A 234 -17.93 0.84 6.73
C LYS A 234 -16.88 -0.23 6.46
N TYR A 235 -15.78 -0.15 7.18
CA TYR A 235 -14.76 -1.18 7.19
C TYR A 235 -15.22 -2.40 7.99
N THR A 236 -15.04 -3.61 7.42
CA THR A 236 -15.20 -4.87 8.15
C THR A 236 -13.84 -5.33 8.65
N ASP A 237 -13.65 -5.33 9.97
CA ASP A 237 -12.44 -5.84 10.62
C ASP A 237 -12.44 -7.37 10.59
N ILE A 238 -11.34 -7.98 10.10
CA ILE A 238 -11.21 -9.44 9.93
C ILE A 238 -9.97 -9.96 10.71
N ARG A 239 -9.53 -9.21 11.68
CA ARG A 239 -8.34 -9.54 12.49
C ARG A 239 -8.67 -10.40 13.68
#